data_4a14d3496e59122a31a0ee46deef69ed
#
_entry.id   4a14d3496e59122a31a0ee46deef69ed
#
_cell.length_a   1.000
_cell.length_b   1.000
_cell.length_c   1.000
_cell.angle_alpha   90.00
_cell.angle_beta   90.00
_cell.angle_gamma   90.00
#
_symmetry.space_group_name_H-M   'P 1'
#
loop_
_entity.id
_entity.type
_entity.pdbx_description
1 polymer ?
#
loop_
_entity_poly.entity_id
_entity_poly.type
_entity_poly.pdbx_seq_one_letter_code
_entity_poly.pdbx_strand_id
1 'polypeptide(L)'
;MTVRLPRKSPAGRGCSSISPAPSASRSVSTSEHGTARRSDVIQPRGRAGTCAALALAASVCGATARAQLPPDPAGTIEPLPPASPHWVWVNDVAFFAFPDGRAFLVDGDSGKMLGMLSTGYSFTGVVAPKARGLIYSPESYFSRGTRGTRTDVVTIYDATRLVPVGEIEIPPKRASVMPMPGAQALTDDDRFLLIYNYTPAQSLTVVDTRSRKFVGEIEIAGCALVYPTGPRTFFSICGDGALLVTTLTDEGKVARSARTAAFIDVLNDPLTEKGVRRGDTWLFASFEGVLHPLRSTPTGVEADPTWPLFTPQELTQHWRTGGLQHLAVHGGRGRLFAIVHQGGPETHKDLGEQIWVYDLVSHRRVQTIAMRNKVGSIQVSQDPRPLLFACSLENNRLDIYDATSGKYLRSVDPLGLTPTVLVTP
;
A
#
# COMPACT_ATOMS: atom_id res chain seq x y z
N MET A 1 -8.10 33.04 -48.81
CA MET A 1 -6.65 32.78 -48.78
C MET A 1 -6.49 31.33 -48.31
N THR A 2 -6.28 30.41 -49.24
CA THR A 2 -6.38 28.97 -49.09
C THR A 2 -4.99 28.43 -48.78
N VAL A 3 -4.76 27.85 -47.60
CA VAL A 3 -3.48 27.22 -47.27
C VAL A 3 -3.62 25.71 -47.46
N ARG A 4 -2.83 25.18 -48.39
CA ARG A 4 -2.71 23.74 -48.73
C ARG A 4 -1.85 23.05 -47.69
N LEU A 5 -2.33 21.91 -47.17
CA LEU A 5 -1.55 20.92 -46.41
C LEU A 5 -0.70 20.06 -47.38
N PRO A 6 0.53 19.68 -47.01
CA PRO A 6 1.32 18.75 -47.82
C PRO A 6 0.92 17.28 -47.52
N ARG A 7 0.67 16.54 -48.61
CA ARG A 7 0.51 15.08 -48.63
C ARG A 7 1.86 14.41 -48.39
N LYS A 8 1.92 13.44 -47.45
CA LYS A 8 3.01 12.47 -47.39
C LYS A 8 2.61 11.22 -48.15
N SER A 9 3.51 10.82 -49.07
CA SER A 9 3.45 9.56 -49.82
C SER A 9 3.84 8.36 -48.96
N PRO A 10 3.36 7.16 -49.30
CA PRO A 10 3.72 5.94 -48.60
C PRO A 10 4.97 5.32 -49.23
N ALA A 11 5.96 4.99 -48.38
CA ALA A 11 7.04 4.08 -48.75
C ALA A 11 6.89 2.81 -47.93
N GLY A 12 6.72 1.71 -48.66
CA GLY A 12 6.54 0.38 -48.12
C GLY A 12 7.83 -0.38 -47.92
N ARG A 13 7.65 -1.64 -47.47
CA ARG A 13 8.58 -2.77 -47.23
C ARG A 13 9.24 -2.73 -45.82
N GLY A 14 9.25 -3.82 -45.06
CA GLY A 14 8.98 -5.21 -45.35
C GLY A 14 8.77 -5.95 -44.03
N CYS A 15 7.81 -6.85 -44.05
CA CYS A 15 7.63 -7.89 -43.06
C CYS A 15 8.82 -8.84 -43.10
N SER A 16 9.54 -9.01 -41.99
CA SER A 16 10.37 -10.18 -41.74
C SER A 16 9.70 -10.99 -40.64
N SER A 17 9.17 -12.13 -41.07
CA SER A 17 8.63 -13.20 -40.26
C SER A 17 9.76 -13.85 -39.44
N ILE A 18 9.63 -13.82 -38.12
CA ILE A 18 10.45 -14.64 -37.23
C ILE A 18 9.68 -15.91 -36.94
N SER A 19 10.14 -17.05 -37.50
CA SER A 19 9.65 -18.38 -37.19
C SER A 19 10.14 -18.82 -35.80
N PRO A 20 9.35 -19.57 -35.04
CA PRO A 20 9.80 -20.13 -33.77
C PRO A 20 10.67 -21.37 -34.01
N ALA A 21 11.77 -21.49 -33.29
CA ALA A 21 12.63 -22.66 -33.27
C ALA A 21 11.96 -23.85 -32.56
N PRO A 22 12.29 -25.10 -32.99
CA PRO A 22 11.62 -26.29 -32.45
C PRO A 22 12.16 -26.68 -31.07
N SER A 23 11.23 -27.07 -30.21
CA SER A 23 11.47 -27.66 -28.90
C SER A 23 12.11 -29.06 -29.05
N ALA A 24 13.30 -29.25 -28.50
CA ALA A 24 13.94 -30.53 -28.38
C ALA A 24 13.33 -31.33 -27.20
N SER A 25 12.54 -32.32 -27.52
CA SER A 25 12.10 -33.37 -26.57
C SER A 25 13.24 -34.36 -26.36
N ARG A 26 13.77 -34.39 -25.14
CA ARG A 26 14.63 -35.50 -24.70
C ARG A 26 13.76 -36.64 -24.16
N SER A 27 13.68 -37.72 -24.92
CA SER A 27 13.19 -39.02 -24.50
C SER A 27 14.23 -39.69 -23.59
N VAL A 28 13.82 -40.02 -22.38
CA VAL A 28 14.58 -40.90 -21.48
C VAL A 28 14.11 -42.34 -21.79
N SER A 29 15.02 -43.15 -22.34
CA SER A 29 14.83 -44.56 -22.57
C SER A 29 15.03 -45.33 -21.26
N THR A 30 14.03 -46.03 -20.83
CA THR A 30 14.11 -47.10 -19.85
C THR A 30 14.70 -48.35 -20.52
N SER A 31 15.85 -48.85 -20.05
CA SER A 31 16.35 -50.14 -20.37
C SER A 31 16.04 -51.14 -19.23
N GLU A 32 15.12 -52.04 -19.49
CA GLU A 32 14.97 -53.28 -18.73
C GLU A 32 16.14 -54.22 -19.05
N HIS A 33 16.77 -54.75 -18.04
CA HIS A 33 17.48 -56.02 -18.15
C HIS A 33 17.20 -56.83 -16.90
N GLY A 34 16.40 -57.86 -17.11
CA GLY A 34 16.21 -58.95 -16.17
C GLY A 34 17.37 -59.93 -16.19
N THR A 35 17.62 -60.52 -15.06
CA THR A 35 18.12 -61.88 -15.01
C THR A 35 17.64 -62.53 -13.69
N ALA A 36 16.83 -63.56 -13.86
CA ALA A 36 16.45 -64.51 -12.84
C ALA A 36 17.63 -65.45 -12.52
N ARG A 37 17.85 -65.69 -11.23
CA ARG A 37 18.50 -66.92 -10.79
C ARG A 37 17.73 -67.55 -9.66
N ARG A 38 17.22 -68.77 -9.94
CA ARG A 38 16.79 -69.79 -8.99
C ARG A 38 18.03 -70.42 -8.38
N SER A 39 17.96 -70.84 -7.14
CA SER A 39 18.61 -71.95 -6.50
C SER A 39 18.00 -72.10 -5.09
N ASP A 40 17.23 -73.07 -4.95
CA ASP A 40 17.36 -74.41 -4.46
C ASP A 40 17.21 -74.51 -2.93
N VAL A 41 16.14 -75.23 -2.64
CA VAL A 41 15.71 -75.75 -1.34
C VAL A 41 16.72 -76.75 -0.83
N ILE A 42 17.17 -76.62 0.41
CA ILE A 42 17.68 -77.73 1.20
C ILE A 42 17.02 -77.69 2.58
N GLN A 43 16.16 -78.67 2.84
CA GLN A 43 15.76 -79.07 4.19
C GLN A 43 16.76 -80.12 4.70
N PRO A 44 17.03 -80.12 6.00
CA PRO A 44 17.20 -81.40 6.70
C PRO A 44 16.19 -81.59 7.84
N ARG A 45 15.65 -82.76 7.84
CA ARG A 45 14.88 -83.38 8.93
C ARG A 45 15.80 -83.71 10.11
N GLY A 46 15.28 -83.55 11.33
CA GLY A 46 15.75 -84.41 12.37
C GLY A 46 15.67 -83.89 13.80
N ARG A 47 14.72 -84.50 14.49
CA ARG A 47 14.69 -84.92 15.88
C ARG A 47 14.29 -84.01 17.01
N ALA A 48 13.28 -84.49 17.65
CA ALA A 48 12.67 -84.06 18.89
C ALA A 48 13.64 -84.01 20.06
N GLY A 49 13.47 -82.97 20.87
CA GLY A 49 14.05 -82.86 22.18
C GLY A 49 13.21 -81.91 22.99
N THR A 50 12.40 -82.46 23.85
CA THR A 50 11.59 -81.77 24.86
C THR A 50 12.48 -81.09 25.86
N CYS A 51 12.41 -79.78 25.98
CA CYS A 51 12.79 -79.02 27.18
C CYS A 51 11.83 -77.86 27.34
N ALA A 52 11.02 -77.93 28.37
CA ALA A 52 10.20 -76.84 28.85
C ALA A 52 11.08 -75.77 29.43
N ALA A 53 11.09 -74.56 28.85
CA ALA A 53 11.63 -73.35 29.43
C ALA A 53 10.59 -72.31 29.35
N LEU A 54 10.08 -71.88 30.51
CA LEU A 54 9.26 -70.66 30.64
C LEU A 54 10.04 -69.43 30.06
N ALA A 55 9.65 -68.94 28.90
CA ALA A 55 10.10 -67.69 28.44
C ALA A 55 9.02 -66.66 28.78
N LEU A 56 9.28 -65.82 29.81
CA LEU A 56 8.56 -64.61 30.09
C LEU A 56 8.78 -63.65 28.88
N ALA A 57 7.83 -63.58 28.00
CA ALA A 57 7.82 -62.60 26.95
C ALA A 57 7.48 -61.27 27.59
N ALA A 58 8.52 -60.50 27.99
CA ALA A 58 8.37 -59.10 28.26
C ALA A 58 8.10 -58.39 26.96
N SER A 59 6.83 -58.13 26.67
CA SER A 59 6.38 -57.21 25.62
C SER A 59 6.84 -55.80 26.03
N VAL A 60 8.02 -55.39 25.59
CA VAL A 60 8.42 -54.01 25.61
C VAL A 60 7.59 -53.31 24.55
N CYS A 61 6.38 -52.87 24.93
CA CYS A 61 5.70 -51.82 24.20
C CYS A 61 6.59 -50.57 24.26
N GLY A 62 7.39 -50.38 23.22
CA GLY A 62 8.10 -49.15 22.99
C GLY A 62 7.05 -48.04 22.75
N ALA A 63 6.53 -47.48 23.84
CA ALA A 63 5.88 -46.20 23.77
C ALA A 63 6.94 -45.23 23.26
N THR A 64 6.86 -44.87 21.97
CA THR A 64 7.55 -43.69 21.45
C THR A 64 7.01 -42.54 22.25
N ALA A 65 7.72 -42.20 23.33
CA ALA A 65 7.51 -40.93 24.02
C ALA A 65 7.77 -39.84 22.95
N ARG A 66 6.71 -39.34 22.32
CA ARG A 66 6.79 -38.10 21.62
C ARG A 66 7.22 -37.09 22.69
N ALA A 67 8.46 -36.64 22.63
CA ALA A 67 8.92 -35.52 23.40
C ALA A 67 8.04 -34.35 23.01
N GLN A 68 6.98 -34.11 23.76
CA GLN A 68 6.14 -32.94 23.61
C GLN A 68 7.00 -31.80 24.19
N LEU A 69 7.52 -30.98 23.29
CA LEU A 69 8.20 -29.76 23.72
C LEU A 69 7.25 -29.01 24.67
N PRO A 70 7.74 -28.53 25.82
CA PRO A 70 6.90 -27.69 26.67
C PRO A 70 6.35 -26.56 25.80
N PRO A 71 5.07 -26.20 25.93
CA PRO A 71 4.54 -25.06 25.22
C PRO A 71 5.42 -23.85 25.56
N ASP A 72 5.80 -23.10 24.54
CA ASP A 72 6.47 -21.83 24.76
C ASP A 72 5.64 -21.02 25.76
N PRO A 73 6.27 -20.42 26.79
CA PRO A 73 5.54 -19.55 27.68
C PRO A 73 4.86 -18.49 26.83
N ALA A 74 3.54 -18.39 26.93
CA ALA A 74 2.77 -17.39 26.22
C ALA A 74 3.45 -16.04 26.47
N GLY A 75 3.98 -15.44 25.39
CA GLY A 75 4.63 -14.13 25.51
C GLY A 75 3.64 -13.14 26.12
N THR A 76 4.09 -12.33 27.05
CA THR A 76 3.29 -11.24 27.59
C THR A 76 3.18 -10.17 26.53
N ILE A 77 1.94 -9.85 26.10
CA ILE A 77 1.68 -8.67 25.27
C ILE A 77 1.75 -7.46 26.19
N GLU A 78 2.82 -6.70 26.06
CA GLU A 78 2.95 -5.42 26.76
C GLU A 78 2.17 -4.35 25.97
N PRO A 79 1.23 -3.64 26.60
CA PRO A 79 0.51 -2.55 25.93
C PRO A 79 1.48 -1.44 25.54
N LEU A 80 1.24 -0.84 24.37
CA LEU A 80 1.96 0.37 23.95
C LEU A 80 1.73 1.52 24.93
N PRO A 81 2.70 2.41 25.10
CA PRO A 81 2.50 3.65 25.85
C PRO A 81 1.43 4.53 25.18
N PRO A 82 0.98 5.61 25.85
CA PRO A 82 0.07 6.57 25.23
C PRO A 82 0.60 7.07 23.88
N ALA A 83 -0.27 7.15 22.88
CA ALA A 83 0.10 7.53 21.51
C ALA A 83 0.78 8.91 21.48
N SER A 84 1.92 8.99 20.79
CA SER A 84 2.67 10.22 20.53
C SER A 84 2.30 10.79 19.16
N PRO A 85 2.27 12.12 18.96
CA PRO A 85 2.16 12.71 17.64
C PRO A 85 3.37 12.43 16.74
N HIS A 86 4.48 11.97 17.31
CA HIS A 86 5.70 11.60 16.60
C HIS A 86 5.75 10.12 16.19
N TRP A 87 4.66 9.38 16.36
CA TRP A 87 4.56 8.03 15.84
C TRP A 87 4.20 8.04 14.35
N VAL A 88 4.71 7.08 13.62
CA VAL A 88 4.38 6.88 12.20
C VAL A 88 4.23 5.39 11.91
N TRP A 89 3.17 5.04 11.20
CA TRP A 89 3.02 3.75 10.56
C TRP A 89 3.77 3.76 9.23
N VAL A 90 4.63 2.78 9.05
CA VAL A 90 5.34 2.53 7.79
C VAL A 90 4.80 1.25 7.20
N ASN A 91 4.07 1.35 6.11
CA ASN A 91 3.47 0.21 5.44
C ASN A 91 4.48 -0.40 4.47
N ASP A 92 4.78 -1.68 4.66
CA ASP A 92 5.64 -2.48 3.81
C ASP A 92 4.78 -3.43 2.97
N VAL A 93 4.72 -3.17 1.68
CA VAL A 93 3.94 -4.01 0.76
C VAL A 93 4.64 -5.33 0.45
N ALA A 94 5.87 -5.50 0.91
CA ALA A 94 6.69 -6.70 0.69
C ALA A 94 6.69 -7.15 -0.78
N PHE A 95 6.99 -6.24 -1.72
CA PHE A 95 7.14 -6.57 -3.13
C PHE A 95 8.00 -7.82 -3.26
N PHE A 96 7.77 -8.77 -4.02
CA PHE A 96 8.45 -10.06 -4.15
C PHE A 96 8.19 -11.07 -3.03
N ALA A 97 7.57 -10.69 -1.92
CA ALA A 97 7.21 -11.58 -0.81
C ALA A 97 5.71 -11.51 -0.48
N PHE A 98 4.86 -11.27 -1.49
CA PHE A 98 3.41 -11.39 -1.31
C PHE A 98 3.07 -12.80 -0.76
N PRO A 99 2.29 -12.96 0.22
CA PRO A 99 1.31 -12.15 0.96
C PRO A 99 1.82 -11.69 2.34
N ASP A 100 3.06 -11.34 2.48
CA ASP A 100 3.71 -10.97 3.76
C ASP A 100 3.74 -9.45 3.98
N GLY A 101 2.65 -8.76 3.63
CA GLY A 101 2.50 -7.32 3.89
C GLY A 101 2.54 -7.01 5.39
N ARG A 102 3.17 -5.90 5.77
CA ARG A 102 3.37 -5.48 7.16
C ARG A 102 3.13 -4.00 7.33
N ALA A 103 2.79 -3.61 8.55
CA ALA A 103 2.80 -2.22 8.97
C ALA A 103 3.62 -2.10 10.25
N PHE A 104 4.68 -1.32 10.20
CA PHE A 104 5.57 -1.07 11.35
C PHE A 104 5.18 0.23 12.02
N LEU A 105 4.99 0.20 13.34
CA LEU A 105 4.84 1.41 14.14
C LEU A 105 6.22 1.85 14.62
N VAL A 106 6.60 3.07 14.26
CA VAL A 106 7.90 3.66 14.63
C VAL A 106 7.66 4.90 15.48
N ASP A 107 8.42 5.00 16.57
CA ASP A 107 8.53 6.22 17.36
C ASP A 107 9.60 7.13 16.77
N GLY A 108 9.20 8.28 16.26
CA GLY A 108 10.08 9.25 15.64
C GLY A 108 11.08 9.89 16.60
N ASP A 109 10.76 9.98 17.88
CA ASP A 109 11.67 10.58 18.88
C ASP A 109 12.85 9.68 19.23
N SER A 110 12.60 8.39 19.43
CA SER A 110 13.65 7.44 19.76
C SER A 110 14.23 6.70 18.55
N GLY A 111 13.51 6.63 17.43
CA GLY A 111 13.83 5.78 16.31
C GLY A 111 13.59 4.29 16.56
N LYS A 112 12.81 3.95 17.57
CA LYS A 112 12.51 2.55 17.91
C LYS A 112 11.27 2.07 17.14
N MET A 113 11.31 0.86 16.65
CA MET A 113 10.12 0.13 16.23
C MET A 113 9.37 -0.30 17.48
N LEU A 114 8.13 0.15 17.63
CA LEU A 114 7.27 -0.14 18.77
C LEU A 114 6.46 -1.42 18.58
N GLY A 115 6.19 -1.80 17.34
CA GLY A 115 5.44 -3.00 17.02
C GLY A 115 5.18 -3.15 15.53
N MET A 116 4.52 -4.24 15.17
CA MET A 116 4.23 -4.59 13.78
C MET A 116 2.86 -5.26 13.68
N LEU A 117 2.13 -4.95 12.62
CA LEU A 117 0.95 -5.69 12.17
C LEU A 117 1.30 -6.51 10.93
N SER A 118 0.79 -7.74 10.86
CA SER A 118 0.79 -8.53 9.63
C SER A 118 -0.49 -8.20 8.87
N THR A 119 -0.35 -7.60 7.71
CA THR A 119 -1.48 -7.07 6.93
C THR A 119 -1.83 -7.91 5.71
N GLY A 120 -1.31 -9.15 5.65
CA GLY A 120 -1.59 -10.06 4.55
C GLY A 120 -1.23 -9.46 3.20
N TYR A 121 -2.05 -9.71 2.20
CA TYR A 121 -1.87 -9.14 0.86
C TYR A 121 -2.47 -7.71 0.81
N SER A 122 -1.76 -6.74 1.40
CA SER A 122 -2.21 -5.35 1.47
C SER A 122 -1.20 -4.41 0.82
N PHE A 123 -1.64 -3.68 -0.23
CA PHE A 123 -0.81 -2.68 -0.91
C PHE A 123 -0.99 -1.26 -0.36
N THR A 124 -2.06 -1.01 0.37
CA THR A 124 -2.42 0.33 0.83
C THR A 124 -2.15 0.56 2.29
N GLY A 125 -1.88 -0.52 3.02
CA GLY A 125 -1.52 -0.47 4.42
C GLY A 125 -2.70 -0.22 5.36
N VAL A 126 -2.39 0.33 6.53
CA VAL A 126 -3.36 0.57 7.59
C VAL A 126 -4.04 1.92 7.48
N VAL A 127 -5.24 2.01 8.07
CA VAL A 127 -6.00 3.25 8.26
C VAL A 127 -6.18 3.49 9.74
N ALA A 128 -5.66 4.62 10.24
CA ALA A 128 -5.78 5.02 11.63
C ALA A 128 -6.94 6.01 11.78
N PRO A 129 -7.98 5.69 12.58
CA PRO A 129 -9.04 6.63 12.90
C PRO A 129 -8.53 7.80 13.75
N LYS A 130 -9.19 8.97 13.63
CA LYS A 130 -8.96 10.10 14.54
C LYS A 130 -9.31 9.75 15.99
N ALA A 131 -10.36 8.94 16.16
CA ALA A 131 -10.81 8.41 17.44
C ALA A 131 -9.96 7.24 17.92
N ARG A 132 -8.68 7.45 18.10
CA ARG A 132 -7.64 6.48 18.51
C ARG A 132 -8.18 5.29 19.31
N GLY A 133 -7.58 4.12 19.15
CA GLY A 133 -7.96 2.88 19.87
C GLY A 133 -8.13 1.68 18.96
N LEU A 134 -8.50 1.91 17.72
CA LEU A 134 -8.57 0.87 16.68
C LEU A 134 -7.74 1.25 15.46
N ILE A 135 -7.35 0.25 14.69
CA ILE A 135 -6.70 0.37 13.39
C ILE A 135 -7.43 -0.55 12.43
N TYR A 136 -7.69 -0.08 11.23
CA TYR A 136 -8.32 -0.86 10.17
C TYR A 136 -7.31 -1.20 9.10
N SER A 137 -7.31 -2.45 8.64
CA SER A 137 -6.47 -2.91 7.55
C SER A 137 -7.32 -3.69 6.53
N PRO A 138 -7.61 -3.13 5.37
CA PRO A 138 -8.19 -3.89 4.27
C PRO A 138 -7.15 -4.84 3.69
N GLU A 139 -7.45 -6.14 3.71
CA GLU A 139 -6.51 -7.22 3.42
C GLU A 139 -7.12 -8.22 2.44
N SER A 140 -6.27 -8.96 1.73
CA SER A 140 -6.68 -10.11 0.93
C SER A 140 -5.91 -11.34 1.34
N TYR A 141 -6.59 -12.46 1.37
CA TYR A 141 -6.01 -13.76 1.63
C TYR A 141 -6.36 -14.73 0.51
N PHE A 142 -5.46 -15.66 0.25
CA PHE A 142 -5.69 -16.73 -0.70
C PHE A 142 -5.53 -18.08 0.03
N SER A 143 -6.43 -19.02 -0.24
CA SER A 143 -6.47 -20.31 0.47
C SER A 143 -5.20 -21.16 0.35
N ARG A 144 -4.30 -20.80 -0.56
CA ARG A 144 -3.01 -21.49 -0.80
C ARG A 144 -1.85 -20.49 -0.92
N GLY A 145 -1.79 -19.52 -0.01
CA GLY A 145 -0.76 -18.48 0.00
C GLY A 145 -0.98 -17.44 -1.11
N THR A 146 -0.46 -17.67 -2.31
CA THR A 146 -0.57 -16.71 -3.45
C THR A 146 -1.63 -17.11 -4.49
N ARG A 147 -2.39 -18.17 -4.26
CA ARG A 147 -3.40 -18.70 -5.19
C ARG A 147 -4.56 -19.38 -4.47
N GLY A 148 -5.56 -19.78 -5.22
CA GLY A 148 -6.77 -20.44 -4.71
C GLY A 148 -7.92 -19.46 -4.54
N THR A 149 -8.83 -19.73 -3.61
CA THR A 149 -9.96 -18.84 -3.31
C THR A 149 -9.46 -17.58 -2.62
N ARG A 150 -9.83 -16.42 -3.15
CA ARG A 150 -9.55 -15.11 -2.57
C ARG A 150 -10.65 -14.74 -1.58
N THR A 151 -10.25 -14.27 -0.42
CA THR A 151 -11.11 -13.65 0.60
C THR A 151 -10.57 -12.26 0.90
N ASP A 152 -11.41 -11.24 0.80
CA ASP A 152 -11.08 -9.88 1.19
C ASP A 152 -11.76 -9.54 2.51
N VAL A 153 -11.03 -8.93 3.41
CA VAL A 153 -11.52 -8.55 4.73
C VAL A 153 -11.03 -7.18 5.13
N VAL A 154 -11.71 -6.58 6.09
CA VAL A 154 -11.16 -5.48 6.88
C VAL A 154 -10.85 -6.03 8.26
N THR A 155 -9.58 -6.23 8.55
CA THR A 155 -9.12 -6.62 9.88
C THR A 155 -9.12 -5.40 10.79
N ILE A 156 -9.62 -5.58 12.00
CA ILE A 156 -9.70 -4.55 13.04
C ILE A 156 -8.69 -4.93 14.11
N TYR A 157 -7.73 -4.05 14.35
CA TYR A 157 -6.70 -4.24 15.38
C TYR A 157 -6.94 -3.32 16.57
N ASP A 158 -6.66 -3.82 17.77
CA ASP A 158 -6.47 -2.99 18.96
C ASP A 158 -5.19 -2.17 18.80
N ALA A 159 -5.31 -0.85 18.82
CA ALA A 159 -4.17 0.06 18.58
C ALA A 159 -3.15 0.09 19.73
N THR A 160 -3.51 -0.45 20.91
CA THR A 160 -2.62 -0.49 22.08
C THR A 160 -1.88 -1.82 22.18
N ARG A 161 -2.56 -2.92 21.84
CA ARG A 161 -1.99 -4.27 21.95
C ARG A 161 -1.46 -4.81 20.63
N LEU A 162 -1.82 -4.18 19.51
CA LEU A 162 -1.50 -4.57 18.13
C LEU A 162 -1.94 -6.02 17.80
N VAL A 163 -3.09 -6.42 18.32
CA VAL A 163 -3.71 -7.72 18.07
C VAL A 163 -5.03 -7.55 17.31
N PRO A 164 -5.41 -8.49 16.44
CA PRO A 164 -6.71 -8.45 15.78
C PRO A 164 -7.84 -8.66 16.81
N VAL A 165 -8.86 -7.80 16.76
CA VAL A 165 -10.04 -7.85 17.64
C VAL A 165 -11.34 -8.02 16.87
N GLY A 166 -11.27 -8.16 15.57
CA GLY A 166 -12.41 -8.43 14.71
C GLY A 166 -12.03 -8.40 13.24
N GLU A 167 -12.94 -8.89 12.42
CA GLU A 167 -12.80 -8.97 10.98
C GLU A 167 -14.15 -8.73 10.32
N ILE A 168 -14.17 -8.05 9.20
CA ILE A 168 -15.36 -7.79 8.39
C ILE A 168 -15.07 -8.29 6.99
N GLU A 169 -15.75 -9.37 6.59
CA GLU A 169 -15.65 -9.87 5.22
C GLU A 169 -16.29 -8.88 4.25
N ILE A 170 -15.60 -8.63 3.14
CA ILE A 170 -16.01 -7.74 2.06
C ILE A 170 -15.89 -8.45 0.70
N PRO A 171 -16.58 -7.98 -0.35
CA PRO A 171 -16.44 -8.56 -1.68
C PRO A 171 -14.98 -8.57 -2.16
N PRO A 172 -14.50 -9.67 -2.80
CA PRO A 172 -13.10 -9.84 -3.18
C PRO A 172 -12.76 -9.04 -4.46
N LYS A 173 -12.87 -7.72 -4.37
CA LYS A 173 -12.77 -6.78 -5.50
C LYS A 173 -11.77 -5.65 -5.27
N ARG A 174 -11.27 -5.48 -4.04
CA ARG A 174 -10.44 -4.32 -3.70
C ARG A 174 -9.18 -4.24 -4.59
N ALA A 175 -8.74 -3.01 -4.85
CA ALA A 175 -7.50 -2.75 -5.55
C ALA A 175 -6.31 -3.20 -4.70
N SER A 176 -5.48 -4.08 -5.26
CA SER A 176 -4.30 -4.65 -4.59
C SER A 176 -3.14 -4.79 -5.58
N VAL A 177 -2.86 -3.74 -6.35
CA VAL A 177 -1.86 -3.78 -7.44
C VAL A 177 -0.74 -2.76 -7.28
N MET A 178 -1.01 -1.65 -6.59
CA MET A 178 -0.04 -0.57 -6.35
C MET A 178 -0.27 0.08 -4.99
N PRO A 179 0.78 0.58 -4.32
CA PRO A 179 0.64 1.44 -3.15
C PRO A 179 0.02 2.78 -3.55
N MET A 180 -1.26 2.97 -3.25
CA MET A 180 -1.99 4.21 -3.56
C MET A 180 -2.65 4.74 -2.28
N PRO A 181 -2.18 5.88 -1.72
CA PRO A 181 -2.78 6.42 -0.49
C PRO A 181 -4.29 6.64 -0.56
N GLY A 182 -4.81 7.04 -1.72
CA GLY A 182 -6.25 7.23 -1.94
C GLY A 182 -7.07 5.96 -2.18
N ALA A 183 -6.48 4.75 -2.12
CA ALA A 183 -7.23 3.52 -2.34
C ALA A 183 -8.15 3.14 -1.18
N GLN A 184 -8.00 3.78 -0.03
CA GLN A 184 -8.87 3.61 1.12
C GLN A 184 -8.86 4.86 2.00
N ALA A 185 -9.98 5.19 2.59
CA ALA A 185 -10.08 6.33 3.50
C ALA A 185 -11.29 6.20 4.44
N LEU A 186 -11.16 6.76 5.64
CA LEU A 186 -12.29 6.99 6.54
C LEU A 186 -12.97 8.32 6.23
N THR A 187 -14.28 8.37 6.41
CA THR A 187 -15.00 9.64 6.48
C THR A 187 -14.55 10.46 7.69
N ASP A 188 -14.81 11.77 7.69
CA ASP A 188 -14.26 12.69 8.71
C ASP A 188 -14.70 12.40 10.15
N ASP A 189 -15.78 11.65 10.35
CA ASP A 189 -16.27 11.19 11.64
C ASP A 189 -15.86 9.73 11.95
N ASP A 190 -14.94 9.17 11.19
CA ASP A 190 -14.43 7.79 11.29
C ASP A 190 -15.51 6.71 11.13
N ARG A 191 -16.73 7.06 10.69
CA ARG A 191 -17.86 6.13 10.67
C ARG A 191 -17.84 5.19 9.48
N PHE A 192 -17.49 5.68 8.29
CA PHE A 192 -17.44 4.84 7.10
C PHE A 192 -16.03 4.71 6.60
N LEU A 193 -15.58 3.45 6.46
CA LEU A 193 -14.37 3.13 5.72
C LEU A 193 -14.75 2.83 4.27
N LEU A 194 -14.17 3.59 3.35
CA LEU A 194 -14.36 3.50 1.92
C LEU A 194 -13.14 2.84 1.30
N ILE A 195 -13.33 1.80 0.49
CA ILE A 195 -12.23 1.00 -0.08
C ILE A 195 -12.43 0.91 -1.59
N TYR A 196 -11.43 1.32 -2.34
CA TYR A 196 -11.46 1.30 -3.80
C TYR A 196 -11.33 -0.12 -4.35
N ASN A 197 -12.24 -0.46 -5.25
CA ASN A 197 -12.28 -1.71 -6.00
C ASN A 197 -11.90 -1.44 -7.46
N TYR A 198 -11.08 -2.33 -8.01
CA TYR A 198 -10.62 -2.22 -9.38
C TYR A 198 -11.33 -3.17 -10.34
N THR A 199 -11.79 -4.32 -9.85
CA THR A 199 -12.38 -5.39 -10.66
C THR A 199 -13.77 -5.79 -10.15
N PRO A 200 -14.68 -6.21 -11.04
CA PRO A 200 -14.62 -6.16 -12.52
C PRO A 200 -14.81 -4.75 -13.08
N ALA A 201 -15.27 -3.81 -12.29
CA ALA A 201 -15.43 -2.39 -12.60
C ALA A 201 -15.05 -1.55 -11.36
N GLN A 202 -14.73 -0.26 -11.60
CA GLN A 202 -14.42 0.66 -10.51
C GLN A 202 -15.64 0.88 -9.63
N SER A 203 -15.47 0.59 -8.35
CA SER A 203 -16.47 0.82 -7.31
C SER A 203 -15.80 1.13 -5.98
N LEU A 204 -16.59 1.51 -4.99
CA LEU A 204 -16.15 1.66 -3.61
C LEU A 204 -16.93 0.69 -2.72
N THR A 205 -16.23 -0.12 -1.94
CA THR A 205 -16.81 -0.87 -0.83
C THR A 205 -17.01 0.07 0.36
N VAL A 206 -18.19 0.05 0.95
CA VAL A 206 -18.56 0.83 2.15
C VAL A 206 -18.66 -0.09 3.34
N VAL A 207 -17.88 0.21 4.39
CA VAL A 207 -17.91 -0.50 5.67
C VAL A 207 -18.31 0.48 6.77
N ASP A 208 -19.34 0.17 7.56
CA ASP A 208 -19.69 0.91 8.77
C ASP A 208 -18.85 0.39 9.94
N THR A 209 -17.94 1.22 10.43
CA THR A 209 -16.98 0.89 11.49
C THR A 209 -17.65 0.70 12.85
N ARG A 210 -18.79 1.38 13.10
CA ARG A 210 -19.54 1.28 14.37
C ARG A 210 -20.25 -0.05 14.49
N SER A 211 -21.01 -0.41 13.45
CA SER A 211 -21.72 -1.69 13.43
C SER A 211 -20.82 -2.86 13.03
N ARG A 212 -19.61 -2.59 12.55
CA ARG A 212 -18.63 -3.56 12.03
C ARG A 212 -19.25 -4.43 10.94
N LYS A 213 -19.84 -3.78 9.93
CA LYS A 213 -20.54 -4.46 8.84
C LYS A 213 -20.19 -3.87 7.47
N PHE A 214 -20.12 -4.75 6.48
CA PHE A 214 -20.22 -4.35 5.09
C PHE A 214 -21.61 -3.78 4.81
N VAL A 215 -21.66 -2.57 4.25
CA VAL A 215 -22.90 -1.83 3.96
C VAL A 215 -23.34 -2.05 2.52
N GLY A 216 -22.40 -2.02 1.58
CA GLY A 216 -22.68 -2.14 0.15
C GLY A 216 -21.56 -1.59 -0.71
N GLU A 217 -21.79 -1.56 -2.01
CA GLU A 217 -20.88 -0.99 -2.99
C GLU A 217 -21.50 0.26 -3.63
N ILE A 218 -20.63 1.17 -4.07
CA ILE A 218 -20.96 2.38 -4.83
C ILE A 218 -20.23 2.32 -6.15
N GLU A 219 -20.94 2.34 -7.26
CA GLU A 219 -20.35 2.41 -8.59
C GLU A 219 -19.75 3.78 -8.84
N ILE A 220 -18.50 3.81 -9.32
CA ILE A 220 -17.76 5.02 -9.69
C ILE A 220 -17.14 4.88 -11.09
N ALA A 221 -17.88 4.30 -12.02
CA ALA A 221 -17.40 3.99 -13.37
C ALA A 221 -16.67 5.17 -14.04
N GLY A 222 -15.45 4.91 -14.53
CA GLY A 222 -14.57 5.92 -15.13
C GLY A 222 -13.88 6.84 -14.12
N CYS A 223 -14.04 6.60 -12.81
CA CYS A 223 -13.35 7.34 -11.74
C CYS A 223 -12.58 6.39 -10.84
N ALA A 224 -11.66 6.90 -10.05
CA ALA A 224 -10.78 6.12 -9.21
C ALA A 224 -10.53 6.79 -7.87
N LEU A 225 -10.22 5.95 -6.86
CA LEU A 225 -9.77 6.33 -5.54
C LEU A 225 -10.83 7.10 -4.75
N VAL A 226 -10.51 7.46 -3.52
CA VAL A 226 -11.46 8.11 -2.61
C VAL A 226 -10.79 9.17 -1.75
N TYR A 227 -11.39 10.35 -1.73
CA TYR A 227 -10.88 11.53 -1.02
C TYR A 227 -12.01 12.14 -0.19
N PRO A 228 -12.07 11.85 1.13
CA PRO A 228 -13.09 12.38 2.01
C PRO A 228 -13.03 13.91 2.12
N THR A 229 -14.20 14.53 2.20
CA THR A 229 -14.36 15.98 2.34
C THR A 229 -15.30 16.37 3.48
N GLY A 230 -15.81 15.36 4.20
CA GLY A 230 -16.73 15.56 5.31
C GLY A 230 -17.15 14.24 5.94
N PRO A 231 -18.09 14.29 6.91
CA PRO A 231 -18.59 13.08 7.58
C PRO A 231 -19.33 12.12 6.65
N ARG A 232 -19.86 12.63 5.53
CA ARG A 232 -20.69 11.85 4.59
C ARG A 232 -20.30 12.08 3.15
N THR A 233 -19.40 13.03 2.87
CA THR A 233 -19.07 13.44 1.50
C THR A 233 -17.63 13.10 1.17
N PHE A 234 -17.41 12.64 -0.03
CA PHE A 234 -16.11 12.36 -0.62
C PHE A 234 -16.16 12.58 -2.13
N PHE A 235 -15.02 12.61 -2.76
CA PHE A 235 -14.92 12.57 -4.22
C PHE A 235 -13.98 11.48 -4.72
N SER A 236 -14.14 11.12 -5.98
CA SER A 236 -13.22 10.30 -6.78
C SER A 236 -12.76 11.10 -7.98
N ILE A 237 -11.52 10.87 -8.43
CA ILE A 237 -10.94 11.54 -9.62
C ILE A 237 -11.33 10.72 -10.86
N CYS A 238 -11.82 11.40 -11.89
CA CYS A 238 -12.31 10.75 -13.12
C CYS A 238 -11.33 10.95 -14.28
N GLY A 239 -11.30 9.96 -15.18
CA GLY A 239 -10.40 9.95 -16.34
C GLY A 239 -10.70 11.02 -17.39
N ASP A 240 -11.81 11.75 -17.27
CA ASP A 240 -12.17 12.90 -18.12
C ASP A 240 -11.75 14.25 -17.50
N GLY A 241 -11.01 14.24 -16.40
CA GLY A 241 -10.56 15.43 -15.68
C GLY A 241 -11.59 16.05 -14.74
N ALA A 242 -12.75 15.42 -14.54
CA ALA A 242 -13.77 15.81 -13.58
C ALA A 242 -13.60 15.10 -12.24
N LEU A 243 -14.41 15.49 -11.27
CA LEU A 243 -14.60 14.76 -10.01
C LEU A 243 -16.00 14.15 -9.98
N LEU A 244 -16.12 12.96 -9.39
CA LEU A 244 -17.39 12.40 -8.96
C LEU A 244 -17.55 12.65 -7.46
N VAL A 245 -18.41 13.60 -7.10
CA VAL A 245 -18.69 13.95 -5.70
C VAL A 245 -19.89 13.14 -5.23
N THR A 246 -19.70 12.37 -4.17
CA THR A 246 -20.73 11.49 -3.60
C THR A 246 -21.00 11.84 -2.13
N THR A 247 -22.27 11.92 -1.76
CA THR A 247 -22.73 12.10 -0.38
C THR A 247 -23.50 10.86 0.06
N LEU A 248 -23.18 10.36 1.24
CA LEU A 248 -23.85 9.20 1.87
C LEU A 248 -25.01 9.62 2.75
N THR A 249 -25.99 8.71 2.91
CA THR A 249 -26.95 8.76 4.01
C THR A 249 -26.28 8.33 5.33
N ASP A 250 -27.01 8.43 6.43
CA ASP A 250 -26.53 7.94 7.73
C ASP A 250 -26.40 6.41 7.79
N GLU A 251 -27.04 5.69 6.87
CA GLU A 251 -26.91 4.24 6.71
C GLU A 251 -25.77 3.85 5.74
N GLY A 252 -25.00 4.82 5.22
CA GLY A 252 -23.88 4.58 4.31
C GLY A 252 -24.31 4.27 2.87
N LYS A 253 -25.54 4.60 2.47
CA LYS A 253 -26.02 4.49 1.08
C LYS A 253 -25.83 5.82 0.36
N VAL A 254 -25.81 5.79 -0.96
CA VAL A 254 -25.72 7.02 -1.77
C VAL A 254 -27.00 7.85 -1.59
N ALA A 255 -26.85 9.05 -1.03
CA ALA A 255 -27.90 10.07 -1.01
C ALA A 255 -27.88 10.92 -2.29
N ARG A 256 -26.67 11.26 -2.76
CA ARG A 256 -26.46 12.07 -3.97
C ARG A 256 -25.11 11.71 -4.57
N SER A 257 -25.03 11.71 -5.88
CA SER A 257 -23.77 11.64 -6.64
C SER A 257 -23.88 12.59 -7.84
N ALA A 258 -22.83 13.39 -8.07
CA ALA A 258 -22.79 14.33 -9.17
C ALA A 258 -21.37 14.54 -9.67
N ARG A 259 -21.20 14.72 -10.98
CA ARG A 259 -19.91 15.06 -11.59
C ARG A 259 -19.75 16.58 -11.63
N THR A 260 -18.52 17.04 -11.42
CA THR A 260 -18.14 18.45 -11.67
C THR A 260 -17.90 18.67 -13.17
N ALA A 261 -17.67 19.91 -13.58
CA ALA A 261 -16.97 20.17 -14.82
C ALA A 261 -15.53 19.64 -14.74
N ALA A 262 -14.94 19.32 -15.89
CA ALA A 262 -13.51 18.99 -15.97
C ALA A 262 -12.69 20.22 -15.58
N PHE A 263 -11.66 20.04 -14.76
CA PHE A 263 -10.78 21.10 -14.27
C PHE A 263 -9.30 20.83 -14.58
N ILE A 264 -9.00 19.69 -15.20
CA ILE A 264 -7.67 19.22 -15.55
C ILE A 264 -7.62 18.80 -17.00
N ASP A 265 -6.51 19.13 -17.67
CA ASP A 265 -6.14 18.56 -18.97
C ASP A 265 -5.41 17.23 -18.77
N VAL A 266 -6.17 16.14 -18.77
CA VAL A 266 -5.65 14.79 -18.52
C VAL A 266 -4.70 14.26 -19.62
N LEU A 267 -4.65 14.93 -20.78
CA LEU A 267 -3.80 14.51 -21.89
C LEU A 267 -2.42 15.20 -21.85
N ASN A 268 -2.37 16.46 -21.43
CA ASN A 268 -1.14 17.25 -21.47
C ASN A 268 -0.49 17.41 -20.10
N ASP A 269 -1.30 17.57 -19.03
CA ASP A 269 -0.80 17.72 -17.68
C ASP A 269 -1.70 16.98 -16.67
N PRO A 270 -1.66 15.63 -16.66
CA PRO A 270 -2.48 14.84 -15.77
C PRO A 270 -2.14 15.07 -14.30
N LEU A 271 -3.16 14.96 -13.46
CA LEU A 271 -3.01 15.04 -12.01
C LEU A 271 -2.37 13.78 -11.46
N THR A 272 -1.46 13.93 -10.51
CA THR A 272 -1.05 12.78 -9.69
C THR A 272 -2.13 12.47 -8.67
N GLU A 273 -2.42 11.20 -8.46
CA GLU A 273 -3.46 10.73 -7.52
C GLU A 273 -3.09 10.88 -6.04
N LYS A 274 -1.93 11.47 -5.74
CA LYS A 274 -1.27 11.44 -4.42
C LYS A 274 -1.51 12.74 -3.65
N GLY A 275 -2.79 13.10 -3.50
CA GLY A 275 -3.17 14.33 -2.80
C GLY A 275 -2.95 14.29 -1.30
N VAL A 276 -2.79 15.48 -0.70
CA VAL A 276 -2.77 15.69 0.74
C VAL A 276 -3.83 16.71 1.14
N ARG A 277 -4.34 16.62 2.38
CA ARG A 277 -5.44 17.47 2.83
C ARG A 277 -5.03 18.42 3.95
N ARG A 278 -5.42 19.69 3.80
CA ARG A 278 -5.34 20.71 4.84
C ARG A 278 -6.73 21.28 5.12
N GLY A 279 -7.30 20.95 6.27
CA GLY A 279 -8.66 21.40 6.61
C GLY A 279 -9.70 20.89 5.62
N ASP A 280 -10.36 21.80 4.93
CA ASP A 280 -11.37 21.54 3.90
C ASP A 280 -10.78 21.40 2.48
N THR A 281 -9.48 21.60 2.30
CA THR A 281 -8.83 21.69 0.99
C THR A 281 -7.90 20.51 0.75
N TRP A 282 -8.13 19.77 -0.33
CA TRP A 282 -7.19 18.80 -0.90
C TRP A 282 -6.22 19.52 -1.85
N LEU A 283 -4.96 19.12 -1.80
CA LEU A 283 -3.87 19.64 -2.62
C LEU A 283 -3.29 18.52 -3.46
N PHE A 284 -3.31 18.68 -4.77
CA PHE A 284 -2.75 17.72 -5.73
C PHE A 284 -1.71 18.41 -6.60
N ALA A 285 -0.64 17.71 -6.95
CA ALA A 285 0.31 18.18 -7.95
C ALA A 285 0.04 17.49 -9.29
N SER A 286 0.13 18.24 -10.38
CA SER A 286 0.13 17.69 -11.72
C SER A 286 1.53 17.19 -12.13
N PHE A 287 1.64 16.54 -13.27
CA PHE A 287 2.91 16.04 -13.81
C PHE A 287 3.89 17.17 -14.14
N GLU A 288 3.39 18.32 -14.59
CA GLU A 288 4.20 19.52 -14.85
C GLU A 288 4.47 20.34 -13.56
N GLY A 289 3.98 19.87 -12.41
CA GLY A 289 4.23 20.50 -11.12
C GLY A 289 3.37 21.73 -10.85
N VAL A 290 2.16 21.75 -11.36
CA VAL A 290 1.14 22.74 -10.97
C VAL A 290 0.37 22.18 -9.77
N LEU A 291 0.21 22.98 -8.72
CA LEU A 291 -0.61 22.62 -7.58
C LEU A 291 -2.07 22.99 -7.83
N HIS A 292 -2.95 22.03 -7.62
CA HIS A 292 -4.40 22.14 -7.78
C HIS A 292 -5.09 21.99 -6.43
N PRO A 293 -5.53 23.10 -5.80
CA PRO A 293 -6.32 23.07 -4.60
C PRO A 293 -7.79 22.75 -4.93
N LEU A 294 -8.36 21.78 -4.23
CA LEU A 294 -9.76 21.36 -4.34
C LEU A 294 -10.43 21.57 -2.99
N ARG A 295 -11.27 22.59 -2.90
CA ARG A 295 -11.91 23.00 -1.66
C ARG A 295 -13.31 22.38 -1.52
N SER A 296 -13.54 21.78 -0.36
CA SER A 296 -14.85 21.28 0.03
C SER A 296 -15.80 22.45 0.33
N THR A 297 -17.00 22.39 -0.20
CA THR A 297 -18.07 23.36 0.06
C THR A 297 -19.34 22.64 0.50
N PRO A 298 -20.33 23.33 1.08
CA PRO A 298 -21.61 22.70 1.43
C PRO A 298 -22.35 22.05 0.24
N THR A 299 -22.06 22.51 -0.97
CA THR A 299 -22.71 22.04 -2.21
C THR A 299 -21.90 21.01 -2.99
N GLY A 300 -20.60 20.82 -2.62
CA GLY A 300 -19.73 19.90 -3.33
C GLY A 300 -18.25 20.19 -3.16
N VAL A 301 -17.51 20.12 -4.25
CA VAL A 301 -16.07 20.40 -4.30
C VAL A 301 -15.81 21.42 -5.43
N GLU A 302 -15.04 22.44 -5.15
CA GLU A 302 -14.67 23.51 -6.08
C GLU A 302 -13.15 23.53 -6.26
N ALA A 303 -12.69 23.77 -7.49
CA ALA A 303 -11.29 24.02 -7.76
C ALA A 303 -10.96 25.50 -7.48
N ASP A 304 -10.01 25.73 -6.59
CA ASP A 304 -9.47 27.06 -6.32
C ASP A 304 -8.33 27.38 -7.32
N PRO A 305 -7.86 28.65 -7.41
CA PRO A 305 -6.79 29.03 -8.32
C PRO A 305 -5.52 28.18 -8.14
N THR A 306 -5.02 27.66 -9.25
CA THR A 306 -3.79 26.86 -9.30
C THR A 306 -2.55 27.73 -9.21
N TRP A 307 -1.42 27.15 -8.80
CA TRP A 307 -0.13 27.82 -8.79
C TRP A 307 1.03 26.84 -9.03
N PRO A 308 2.12 27.28 -9.70
CA PRO A 308 3.24 26.42 -10.05
C PRO A 308 4.13 26.17 -8.83
N LEU A 309 4.59 24.93 -8.68
CA LEU A 309 5.64 24.56 -7.71
C LEU A 309 7.03 24.95 -8.22
N PHE A 310 7.22 25.03 -9.53
CA PHE A 310 8.50 25.28 -10.16
C PHE A 310 8.48 26.61 -10.93
N THR A 311 9.59 27.34 -10.89
CA THR A 311 9.83 28.48 -11.77
C THR A 311 10.10 27.99 -13.20
N PRO A 312 9.94 28.84 -14.24
CA PRO A 312 10.29 28.48 -15.62
C PRO A 312 11.74 28.00 -15.76
N GLN A 313 12.68 28.58 -15.01
CA GLN A 313 14.07 28.14 -15.01
C GLN A 313 14.24 26.72 -14.43
N GLU A 314 13.55 26.39 -13.35
CA GLU A 314 13.59 25.07 -12.73
C GLU A 314 12.99 24.01 -13.64
N LEU A 315 11.93 24.33 -14.39
CA LEU A 315 11.37 23.45 -15.40
C LEU A 315 12.35 23.19 -16.55
N THR A 316 13.13 24.18 -16.98
CA THR A 316 14.21 23.95 -17.99
C THR A 316 15.35 23.12 -17.44
N GLN A 317 15.53 23.07 -16.12
CA GLN A 317 16.46 22.16 -15.42
C GLN A 317 15.86 20.78 -15.14
N HIS A 318 14.66 20.51 -15.65
CA HIS A 318 13.94 19.25 -15.50
C HIS A 318 13.54 18.91 -14.04
N TRP A 319 13.32 19.90 -13.19
CA TRP A 319 12.76 19.65 -11.85
C TRP A 319 11.31 19.19 -11.96
N ARG A 320 11.00 18.10 -11.22
CA ARG A 320 9.67 17.47 -11.18
C ARG A 320 9.36 16.97 -9.76
N THR A 321 8.07 16.84 -9.44
CA THR A 321 7.64 16.07 -8.28
C THR A 321 7.70 14.58 -8.57
N GLY A 322 8.09 13.77 -7.61
CA GLY A 322 8.14 12.31 -7.79
C GLY A 322 8.06 11.53 -6.49
N GLY A 323 7.78 10.25 -6.61
CA GLY A 323 7.64 9.33 -5.49
C GLY A 323 6.24 8.72 -5.40
N LEU A 324 6.04 7.82 -4.44
CA LEU A 324 4.77 7.13 -4.18
C LEU A 324 3.83 7.94 -3.27
N GLN A 325 4.40 8.75 -2.38
CA GLN A 325 3.68 9.67 -1.50
C GLN A 325 4.50 10.97 -1.42
N HIS A 326 4.44 11.75 -2.52
CA HIS A 326 5.38 12.84 -2.75
C HIS A 326 4.99 14.17 -2.10
N LEU A 327 3.80 14.28 -1.55
CA LEU A 327 3.34 15.45 -0.80
C LEU A 327 3.10 15.12 0.66
N ALA A 328 3.40 16.07 1.54
CA ALA A 328 2.95 16.10 2.93
C ALA A 328 2.60 17.53 3.31
N VAL A 329 1.66 17.72 4.23
CA VAL A 329 1.23 19.05 4.67
C VAL A 329 1.21 19.14 6.18
N HIS A 330 1.80 20.20 6.74
CA HIS A 330 1.60 20.60 8.13
C HIS A 330 0.50 21.66 8.19
N GLY A 331 -0.70 21.25 8.59
CA GLY A 331 -1.90 22.09 8.54
C GLY A 331 -1.78 23.37 9.36
N GLY A 332 -1.36 23.27 10.61
CA GLY A 332 -1.27 24.43 11.53
C GLY A 332 -0.21 25.46 11.14
N ARG A 333 0.88 25.04 10.48
CA ARG A 333 1.93 25.96 10.00
C ARG A 333 1.71 26.41 8.57
N GLY A 334 0.75 25.86 7.84
CA GLY A 334 0.54 26.17 6.43
C GLY A 334 1.76 25.85 5.56
N ARG A 335 2.40 24.70 5.78
CA ARG A 335 3.58 24.26 5.02
C ARG A 335 3.26 23.02 4.20
N LEU A 336 3.55 23.10 2.90
CA LEU A 336 3.53 21.96 1.99
C LEU A 336 4.96 21.49 1.75
N PHE A 337 5.19 20.20 1.90
CA PHE A 337 6.44 19.50 1.61
C PHE A 337 6.24 18.71 0.33
N ALA A 338 7.15 18.82 -0.63
CA ALA A 338 7.11 18.11 -1.89
C ALA A 338 8.45 17.43 -2.18
N ILE A 339 8.43 16.12 -2.44
CA ILE A 339 9.59 15.41 -2.97
C ILE A 339 9.83 15.89 -4.39
N VAL A 340 11.08 16.22 -4.70
CA VAL A 340 11.47 16.67 -6.02
C VAL A 340 12.75 15.97 -6.50
N HIS A 341 12.83 15.80 -7.81
CA HIS A 341 13.99 15.23 -8.51
C HIS A 341 14.16 15.92 -9.87
N GLN A 342 15.30 15.69 -10.50
CA GLN A 342 15.50 16.05 -11.90
C GLN A 342 15.21 14.85 -12.79
N GLY A 343 14.28 15.00 -13.75
CA GLY A 343 13.85 13.93 -14.63
C GLY A 343 13.05 14.44 -15.83
N GLY A 344 12.85 13.56 -16.81
CA GLY A 344 12.04 13.85 -17.99
C GLY A 344 10.53 13.85 -17.71
N PRO A 345 9.70 13.97 -18.74
CA PRO A 345 8.26 13.71 -18.64
C PRO A 345 7.99 12.31 -18.07
N GLU A 346 6.86 12.15 -17.38
CA GLU A 346 6.39 10.87 -16.82
C GLU A 346 7.26 10.26 -15.71
N THR A 347 8.20 11.01 -15.12
CA THR A 347 9.03 10.55 -13.99
C THR A 347 8.37 10.80 -12.61
N HIS A 348 7.07 10.97 -12.56
CA HIS A 348 6.27 11.25 -11.34
C HIS A 348 6.32 10.14 -10.28
N LYS A 349 6.96 9.01 -10.56
CA LYS A 349 7.20 7.91 -9.61
C LYS A 349 8.66 7.80 -9.17
N ASP A 350 9.56 8.54 -9.80
CA ASP A 350 10.98 8.49 -9.49
C ASP A 350 11.24 9.04 -8.09
N LEU A 351 12.24 8.50 -7.43
CA LEU A 351 12.62 8.91 -6.08
C LEU A 351 13.32 10.26 -6.12
N GLY A 352 13.05 11.10 -5.12
CA GLY A 352 13.63 12.42 -5.04
C GLY A 352 14.81 12.52 -4.08
N GLU A 353 15.68 13.47 -4.37
CA GLU A 353 16.89 13.78 -3.58
C GLU A 353 16.73 15.00 -2.71
N GLN A 354 15.64 15.74 -2.91
CA GLN A 354 15.32 16.94 -2.15
C GLN A 354 13.85 16.99 -1.77
N ILE A 355 13.57 17.67 -0.68
CA ILE A 355 12.22 18.11 -0.33
C ILE A 355 12.19 19.63 -0.38
N TRP A 356 11.28 20.17 -1.19
CA TRP A 356 11.01 21.59 -1.24
C TRP A 356 9.79 21.92 -0.38
N VAL A 357 9.94 22.95 0.47
CA VAL A 357 8.90 23.37 1.40
C VAL A 357 8.32 24.69 0.93
N TYR A 358 7.00 24.72 0.80
CA TYR A 358 6.25 25.88 0.34
C TYR A 358 5.39 26.44 1.45
N ASP A 359 5.29 27.75 1.49
CA ASP A 359 4.30 28.46 2.29
C ASP A 359 2.98 28.52 1.51
N LEU A 360 1.91 28.00 2.10
CA LEU A 360 0.59 27.89 1.46
C LEU A 360 -0.19 29.20 1.39
N VAL A 361 0.32 30.30 1.98
CA VAL A 361 -0.29 31.63 1.90
C VAL A 361 0.37 32.46 0.79
N SER A 362 1.70 32.48 0.77
CA SER A 362 2.46 33.23 -0.23
C SER A 362 2.72 32.47 -1.52
N HIS A 363 2.47 31.14 -1.54
CA HIS A 363 2.78 30.20 -2.62
C HIS A 363 4.27 30.19 -3.01
N ARG A 364 5.16 30.51 -2.05
CA ARG A 364 6.60 30.57 -2.30
C ARG A 364 7.32 29.42 -1.62
N ARG A 365 8.36 28.91 -2.28
CA ARG A 365 9.32 28.00 -1.64
C ARG A 365 10.07 28.77 -0.56
N VAL A 366 10.03 28.25 0.67
CA VAL A 366 10.65 28.85 1.85
C VAL A 366 11.84 28.05 2.36
N GLN A 367 11.99 26.79 1.92
CA GLN A 367 13.08 25.92 2.35
C GLN A 367 13.35 24.83 1.30
N THR A 368 14.61 24.41 1.19
CA THR A 368 15.04 23.21 0.47
C THR A 368 15.79 22.32 1.45
N ILE A 369 15.39 21.07 1.54
CA ILE A 369 15.99 20.05 2.43
C ILE A 369 16.63 18.99 1.55
N ALA A 370 17.96 18.86 1.61
CA ALA A 370 18.66 17.77 0.95
C ALA A 370 18.46 16.46 1.72
N MET A 371 18.09 15.41 1.01
CA MET A 371 17.89 14.08 1.60
C MET A 371 19.20 13.31 1.65
N ARG A 372 19.37 12.50 2.71
CA ARG A 372 20.55 11.60 2.82
C ARG A 372 20.47 10.42 1.85
N ASN A 373 19.24 10.00 1.55
CA ASN A 373 18.92 8.94 0.62
C ASN A 373 17.84 9.42 -0.32
N LYS A 374 17.71 8.83 -1.50
CA LYS A 374 16.57 9.06 -2.36
C LYS A 374 15.31 8.56 -1.66
N VAL A 375 14.28 9.37 -1.65
CA VAL A 375 13.03 9.10 -0.95
C VAL A 375 11.85 9.01 -1.91
N GLY A 376 10.94 8.10 -1.61
CA GLY A 376 9.73 7.88 -2.41
C GLY A 376 8.45 8.28 -1.67
N SER A 377 8.52 8.42 -0.35
CA SER A 377 7.34 8.76 0.45
C SER A 377 7.73 9.63 1.62
N ILE A 378 6.89 10.64 1.89
CA ILE A 378 7.06 11.55 3.03
C ILE A 378 5.76 11.71 3.81
N GLN A 379 5.90 11.99 5.11
CA GLN A 379 4.82 12.39 5.98
C GLN A 379 5.36 13.38 7.03
N VAL A 380 4.50 14.24 7.58
CA VAL A 380 4.87 15.21 8.62
C VAL A 380 3.90 15.11 9.80
N SER A 381 4.44 15.11 11.02
CA SER A 381 3.62 15.16 12.23
C SER A 381 2.95 16.53 12.38
N GLN A 382 1.80 16.58 13.08
CA GLN A 382 0.93 17.78 13.12
C GLN A 382 1.09 18.62 14.40
N ASP A 383 2.06 18.30 15.21
CA ASP A 383 2.34 18.98 16.49
C ASP A 383 3.18 20.26 16.33
N PRO A 384 3.37 21.08 17.38
CA PRO A 384 4.17 22.30 17.31
C PRO A 384 5.66 22.13 17.01
N ARG A 385 6.23 20.92 17.20
CA ARG A 385 7.63 20.56 16.88
C ARG A 385 7.69 19.42 15.87
N PRO A 386 7.21 19.67 14.64
CA PRO A 386 6.93 18.60 13.71
C PRO A 386 8.19 17.86 13.27
N LEU A 387 8.05 16.54 13.16
CA LEU A 387 8.99 15.66 12.51
C LEU A 387 8.58 15.42 11.05
N LEU A 388 9.57 15.40 10.16
CA LEU A 388 9.43 14.98 8.79
C LEU A 388 9.98 13.56 8.67
N PHE A 389 9.11 12.65 8.27
CA PHE A 389 9.41 11.26 7.99
C PHE A 389 9.63 11.09 6.50
N ALA A 390 10.75 10.49 6.12
CA ALA A 390 11.16 10.32 4.73
C ALA A 390 11.57 8.86 4.49
N CYS A 391 10.80 8.15 3.68
CA CYS A 391 11.00 6.72 3.45
C CYS A 391 11.76 6.49 2.14
N SER A 392 12.87 5.74 2.23
CA SER A 392 13.67 5.29 1.10
C SER A 392 13.38 3.82 0.79
N LEU A 393 12.86 3.56 -0.42
CA LEU A 393 12.63 2.20 -0.90
C LEU A 393 13.94 1.47 -1.25
N GLU A 394 14.94 2.20 -1.77
CA GLU A 394 16.21 1.60 -2.21
C GLU A 394 17.02 1.03 -1.04
N ASN A 395 16.87 1.63 0.15
CA ASN A 395 17.64 1.27 1.34
C ASN A 395 16.77 0.68 2.46
N ASN A 396 15.48 0.43 2.22
CA ASN A 396 14.55 -0.09 3.23
C ASN A 396 14.62 0.67 4.55
N ARG A 397 14.57 2.00 4.49
CA ARG A 397 14.93 2.91 5.57
C ARG A 397 13.91 4.02 5.74
N LEU A 398 13.69 4.40 6.99
CA LEU A 398 13.00 5.63 7.34
C LEU A 398 14.02 6.63 7.92
N ASP A 399 14.24 7.75 7.23
CA ASP A 399 15.00 8.88 7.73
C ASP A 399 14.07 9.89 8.41
N ILE A 400 14.49 10.44 9.53
CA ILE A 400 13.70 11.35 10.36
C ILE A 400 14.44 12.68 10.46
N TYR A 401 13.72 13.76 10.16
CA TYR A 401 14.23 15.12 10.16
C TYR A 401 13.38 16.01 11.08
N ASP A 402 13.97 17.05 11.63
CA ASP A 402 13.23 18.19 12.17
C ASP A 402 12.59 18.94 11.00
N ALA A 403 11.26 18.96 10.93
CA ALA A 403 10.56 19.55 9.78
C ALA A 403 10.68 21.08 9.71
N THR A 404 11.05 21.75 10.81
CA THR A 404 11.20 23.21 10.85
C THR A 404 12.56 23.66 10.31
N SER A 405 13.63 23.01 10.74
CA SER A 405 14.99 23.34 10.35
C SER A 405 15.50 22.54 9.14
N GLY A 406 14.86 21.42 8.81
CA GLY A 406 15.34 20.47 7.81
C GLY A 406 16.53 19.62 8.29
N LYS A 407 16.88 19.70 9.57
CA LYS A 407 18.03 18.98 10.12
C LYS A 407 17.71 17.49 10.22
N TYR A 408 18.59 16.65 9.68
CA TYR A 408 18.55 15.20 9.93
C TYR A 408 18.74 14.88 11.39
N LEU A 409 17.92 13.98 11.92
CA LEU A 409 17.95 13.55 13.31
C LEU A 409 18.46 12.10 13.46
N ARG A 410 17.84 11.17 12.78
CA ARG A 410 18.14 9.73 12.87
C ARG A 410 17.53 8.93 11.73
N SER A 411 17.88 7.65 11.69
CA SER A 411 17.27 6.66 10.78
C SER A 411 16.80 5.44 11.55
N VAL A 412 15.85 4.73 10.97
CA VAL A 412 15.43 3.39 11.34
C VAL A 412 15.68 2.46 10.15
N ASP A 413 16.56 1.47 10.33
CA ASP A 413 16.95 0.51 9.30
C ASP A 413 17.47 -0.81 9.89
N PRO A 414 17.26 -1.95 9.24
CA PRO A 414 16.37 -2.12 8.10
C PRO A 414 14.90 -2.05 8.56
N LEU A 415 14.02 -1.56 7.67
CA LEU A 415 12.59 -1.45 7.93
C LEU A 415 11.80 -2.12 6.80
N GLY A 416 11.51 -3.42 6.98
CA GLY A 416 10.77 -4.21 6.01
C GLY A 416 11.57 -4.57 4.74
N LEU A 417 10.85 -4.88 3.67
CA LEU A 417 11.39 -5.24 2.36
C LEU A 417 11.21 -4.13 1.33
N THR A 418 10.03 -3.53 1.30
CA THR A 418 9.66 -2.42 0.41
C THR A 418 8.71 -1.46 1.12
N PRO A 419 9.22 -0.70 2.10
CA PRO A 419 8.42 0.28 2.83
C PRO A 419 7.94 1.38 1.87
N THR A 420 6.64 1.69 1.87
CA THR A 420 6.02 2.56 0.86
C THR A 420 5.21 3.69 1.45
N VAL A 421 4.05 3.40 2.03
CA VAL A 421 3.09 4.42 2.47
C VAL A 421 3.26 4.72 3.95
N LEU A 422 3.30 6.00 4.28
CA LEU A 422 3.42 6.50 5.65
C LEU A 422 2.06 7.03 6.14
N VAL A 423 1.67 6.65 7.35
CA VAL A 423 0.45 7.14 8.00
C VAL A 423 0.79 7.61 9.40
N THR A 424 0.47 8.86 9.74
CA THR A 424 0.56 9.37 11.11
C THR A 424 -0.76 9.14 11.85
N PRO A 425 -0.72 8.81 13.15
CA PRO A 425 -1.90 8.62 13.98
C PRO A 425 -2.77 9.85 14.14
#